data_eb12cd3874e37d4fba31c86f08ca66b8
#
_entry.id   eb12cd3874e37d4fba31c86f08ca66b8
#
_cell.length_a   1.000
_cell.length_b   1.000
_cell.length_c   1.000
_cell.angle_alpha   90.00
_cell.angle_beta   90.00
_cell.angle_gamma   90.00
#
_symmetry.space_group_name_H-M   'P 1'
#
loop_
_entity.id
_entity.type
_entity.pdbx_description
1 polymer ?
#
loop_
_entity_poly.entity_id
_entity_poly.type
_entity_poly.pdbx_seq_one_letter_code
_entity_poly.pdbx_strand_id
1 'polypeptide(L)'
;QTCALPISSVEESQRGKQMGYVYFSWLLGLLVGWAFMNVLVKIHPTRFAFAMSLVVIIAWILYYFVDVKLTNYNTKPVKEQLGQIVEVMKRHMILFPGILLQGASISALLPILPTYATKVVGVTTIEYTAAIAIGGIGCAISMLFLSKMIDKNSTGFMYTVIFVGFILFTLFIFGLSLVNNIIVVWIVAAFIGLMYGILLPAWNTFMAGHIDPSEQEETWGVFNSVQGFGSMIGPLFGGLIAQFSNGLNNTFYVSALIFLLLAIFYGIYFIKSRKHQKYS
;
A
#
# COMPACT_ATOMS: atom_id res chain seq x y z
N GLN A 1 3.01 12.32 -7.84
CA GLN A 1 2.20 13.55 -7.94
C GLN A 1 0.71 13.33 -7.58
N THR A 2 0.12 12.19 -7.92
CA THR A 2 -1.30 11.90 -7.66
C THR A 2 -1.68 11.84 -6.18
N CYS A 3 -0.75 11.60 -5.27
CA CYS A 3 -1.04 11.56 -3.82
C CYS A 3 -0.80 12.92 -3.12
N ALA A 4 0.07 13.77 -3.65
CA ALA A 4 0.41 15.05 -3.02
C ALA A 4 -0.70 16.10 -3.20
N LEU A 5 -1.27 16.21 -4.39
CA LEU A 5 -2.34 17.17 -4.70
C LEU A 5 -3.59 17.03 -3.80
N PRO A 6 -4.12 15.83 -3.55
CA PRO A 6 -5.26 15.69 -2.64
C PRO A 6 -4.93 16.01 -1.18
N ILE A 7 -3.67 15.86 -0.77
CA ILE A 7 -3.25 16.13 0.61
C ILE A 7 -2.99 17.61 0.84
N SER A 8 -2.34 18.29 -0.12
CA SER A 8 -1.98 19.70 0.00
C SER A 8 -3.16 20.66 -0.14
N SER A 9 -4.22 20.24 -0.86
CA SER A 9 -5.40 21.07 -1.14
C SER A 9 -6.53 20.91 -0.13
N VAL A 10 -6.42 20.02 0.86
CA VAL A 10 -7.50 19.68 1.79
C VAL A 10 -7.13 20.04 3.22
N GLU A 11 -8.12 20.59 3.96
CA GLU A 11 -8.01 20.83 5.39
C GLU A 11 -7.61 19.56 6.16
N GLU A 12 -6.82 19.75 7.19
CA GLU A 12 -6.26 18.68 8.01
C GLU A 12 -7.33 17.73 8.56
N SER A 13 -8.50 18.27 8.91
CA SER A 13 -9.68 17.57 9.42
C SER A 13 -10.33 16.58 8.43
N GLN A 14 -10.02 16.67 7.12
CA GLN A 14 -10.62 15.86 6.06
C GLN A 14 -9.62 14.99 5.28
N ARG A 15 -8.34 15.04 5.64
CA ARG A 15 -7.26 14.33 4.91
C ARG A 15 -7.49 12.83 4.82
N GLY A 16 -7.85 12.17 5.92
CA GLY A 16 -8.08 10.72 5.94
C GLY A 16 -9.26 10.31 5.05
N LYS A 17 -10.34 11.09 5.07
CA LYS A 17 -11.52 10.85 4.20
C LYS A 17 -11.17 11.01 2.72
N GLN A 18 -10.45 12.05 2.34
CA GLN A 18 -10.06 12.31 0.95
C GLN A 18 -9.05 11.25 0.46
N MET A 19 -8.08 10.89 1.29
CA MET A 19 -7.16 9.80 1.00
C MET A 19 -7.90 8.48 0.82
N GLY A 20 -8.91 8.21 1.64
CA GLY A 20 -9.78 7.04 1.48
C GLY A 20 -10.45 7.00 0.11
N TYR A 21 -10.98 8.11 -0.39
CA TYR A 21 -11.60 8.18 -1.73
C TYR A 21 -10.60 7.99 -2.87
N VAL A 22 -9.41 8.57 -2.77
CA VAL A 22 -8.35 8.42 -3.79
C VAL A 22 -7.92 6.95 -3.88
N TYR A 23 -7.63 6.33 -2.75
CA TYR A 23 -7.23 4.93 -2.71
C TYR A 23 -8.37 3.98 -3.09
N PHE A 24 -9.62 4.31 -2.72
CA PHE A 24 -10.79 3.55 -3.17
C PHE A 24 -10.92 3.59 -4.70
N SER A 25 -10.76 4.76 -5.33
CA SER A 25 -10.81 4.89 -6.79
C SER A 25 -9.71 4.08 -7.48
N TRP A 26 -8.50 4.11 -6.92
CA TRP A 26 -7.38 3.29 -7.39
C TRP A 26 -7.68 1.79 -7.26
N LEU A 27 -8.17 1.36 -6.09
CA LEU A 27 -8.55 -0.03 -5.82
C LEU A 27 -9.68 -0.50 -6.73
N LEU A 28 -10.69 0.35 -6.93
CA LEU A 28 -11.81 0.04 -7.84
C LEU A 28 -11.31 -0.17 -9.26
N GLY A 29 -10.43 0.70 -9.75
CA GLY A 29 -9.81 0.55 -11.07
C GLY A 29 -9.03 -0.77 -11.18
N LEU A 30 -8.28 -1.13 -10.14
CA LEU A 30 -7.52 -2.37 -10.08
C LEU A 30 -8.43 -3.61 -10.08
N LEU A 31 -9.49 -3.63 -9.27
CA LEU A 31 -10.44 -4.74 -9.19
C LEU A 31 -11.24 -4.91 -10.49
N VAL A 32 -11.72 -3.81 -11.05
CA VAL A 32 -12.45 -3.81 -12.33
C VAL A 32 -11.52 -4.29 -13.45
N GLY A 33 -10.31 -3.72 -13.55
CA GLY A 33 -9.32 -4.12 -14.55
C GLY A 33 -8.95 -5.60 -14.45
N TRP A 34 -8.77 -6.10 -13.22
CA TRP A 34 -8.47 -7.49 -12.98
C TRP A 34 -9.64 -8.44 -13.31
N ALA A 35 -10.88 -8.07 -12.97
CA ALA A 35 -12.08 -8.83 -13.37
C ALA A 35 -12.22 -8.89 -14.90
N PHE A 36 -12.07 -7.75 -15.58
CA PHE A 36 -12.08 -7.69 -17.04
C PHE A 36 -10.98 -8.55 -17.66
N MET A 37 -9.78 -8.51 -17.13
CA MET A 37 -8.66 -9.34 -17.57
C MET A 37 -9.01 -10.83 -17.52
N ASN A 38 -9.53 -11.32 -16.40
CA ASN A 38 -9.85 -12.74 -16.23
C ASN A 38 -10.96 -13.24 -17.18
N VAL A 39 -11.90 -12.37 -17.53
CA VAL A 39 -13.00 -12.71 -18.46
C VAL A 39 -12.51 -12.64 -19.92
N LEU A 40 -11.89 -11.54 -20.30
CA LEU A 40 -11.57 -11.26 -21.71
C LEU A 40 -10.39 -12.05 -22.24
N VAL A 41 -9.38 -12.35 -21.39
CA VAL A 41 -8.23 -13.19 -21.80
C VAL A 41 -8.66 -14.60 -22.19
N LYS A 42 -9.67 -15.16 -21.50
CA LYS A 42 -10.21 -16.49 -21.83
C LYS A 42 -10.94 -16.52 -23.18
N ILE A 43 -11.50 -15.38 -23.60
CA ILE A 43 -12.28 -15.31 -24.85
C ILE A 43 -11.35 -15.11 -26.05
N HIS A 44 -10.44 -14.13 -25.99
CA HIS A 44 -9.48 -13.85 -27.07
C HIS A 44 -8.36 -12.91 -26.59
N PRO A 45 -7.11 -13.39 -26.43
CA PRO A 45 -6.01 -12.59 -25.88
C PRO A 45 -5.66 -11.34 -26.72
N THR A 46 -5.77 -11.43 -28.06
CA THR A 46 -5.52 -10.29 -28.96
C THR A 46 -6.60 -9.21 -28.86
N ARG A 47 -7.87 -9.60 -28.73
CA ARG A 47 -8.98 -8.65 -28.55
C ARG A 47 -8.91 -7.98 -27.19
N PHE A 48 -8.44 -8.70 -26.15
CA PHE A 48 -8.17 -8.14 -24.85
C PHE A 48 -7.11 -7.04 -24.91
N ALA A 49 -5.95 -7.30 -25.54
CA ALA A 49 -4.90 -6.31 -25.70
C ALA A 49 -5.39 -5.05 -26.43
N PHE A 50 -6.19 -5.22 -27.47
CA PHE A 50 -6.82 -4.12 -28.20
C PHE A 50 -7.80 -3.31 -27.32
N ALA A 51 -8.68 -3.99 -26.57
CA ALA A 51 -9.63 -3.33 -25.66
C ALA A 51 -8.90 -2.53 -24.57
N MET A 52 -7.83 -3.08 -23.98
CA MET A 52 -7.02 -2.37 -23.00
C MET A 52 -6.31 -1.15 -23.59
N SER A 53 -5.83 -1.25 -24.82
CA SER A 53 -5.24 -0.10 -25.53
C SER A 53 -6.26 1.01 -25.77
N LEU A 54 -7.52 0.67 -26.11
CA LEU A 54 -8.59 1.65 -26.23
C LEU A 54 -8.91 2.34 -24.91
N VAL A 55 -8.95 1.60 -23.79
CA VAL A 55 -9.18 2.17 -22.46
C VAL A 55 -8.08 3.17 -22.11
N VAL A 56 -6.81 2.85 -22.39
CA VAL A 56 -5.68 3.76 -22.16
C VAL A 56 -5.81 5.03 -23.02
N ILE A 57 -6.17 4.87 -24.30
CA ILE A 57 -6.38 6.02 -25.22
C ILE A 57 -7.53 6.91 -24.73
N ILE A 58 -8.65 6.30 -24.32
CA ILE A 58 -9.80 7.04 -23.77
C ILE A 58 -9.38 7.78 -22.48
N ALA A 59 -8.68 7.12 -21.59
CA ALA A 59 -8.17 7.74 -20.37
C ALA A 59 -7.23 8.93 -20.68
N TRP A 60 -6.37 8.80 -21.69
CA TRP A 60 -5.48 9.85 -22.15
C TRP A 60 -6.25 11.05 -22.73
N ILE A 61 -7.28 10.77 -23.56
CA ILE A 61 -8.17 11.82 -24.11
C ILE A 61 -8.91 12.53 -22.98
N LEU A 62 -9.49 11.79 -22.02
CA LEU A 62 -10.17 12.38 -20.87
C LEU A 62 -9.21 13.24 -20.03
N TYR A 63 -7.96 12.80 -19.85
CA TYR A 63 -6.94 13.56 -19.14
C TYR A 63 -6.61 14.89 -19.84
N TYR A 64 -6.68 14.93 -21.17
CA TYR A 64 -6.47 16.15 -21.96
C TYR A 64 -7.49 17.25 -21.62
N PHE A 65 -8.71 16.87 -21.27
CA PHE A 65 -9.78 17.83 -20.89
C PHE A 65 -9.72 18.23 -19.39
N VAL A 66 -8.85 17.60 -18.60
CA VAL A 66 -8.65 18.01 -17.20
C VAL A 66 -7.66 19.17 -17.18
N ASP A 67 -8.14 20.33 -16.74
CA ASP A 67 -7.32 21.54 -16.61
C ASP A 67 -6.35 21.38 -15.43
N VAL A 68 -5.20 20.76 -15.68
CA VAL A 68 -4.14 20.61 -14.69
C VAL A 68 -3.34 21.90 -14.70
N LYS A 69 -3.44 22.70 -13.62
CA LYS A 69 -2.52 23.82 -13.39
C LYS A 69 -1.11 23.26 -13.28
N LEU A 70 -0.37 23.34 -14.36
CA LEU A 70 1.05 23.03 -14.37
C LEU A 70 1.77 24.12 -13.56
N THR A 71 2.17 23.80 -12.34
CA THR A 71 3.16 24.60 -11.62
C THR A 71 4.47 24.59 -12.44
N ASN A 72 5.04 25.76 -12.65
CA ASN A 72 6.32 25.87 -13.37
C ASN A 72 7.39 25.06 -12.64
N TYR A 73 7.71 23.88 -13.17
CA TYR A 73 8.81 23.08 -12.69
C TYR A 73 10.13 23.71 -13.16
N ASN A 74 10.80 24.39 -12.23
CA ASN A 74 12.21 24.65 -12.40
C ASN A 74 12.92 23.29 -12.37
N THR A 75 13.33 22.79 -13.54
CA THR A 75 14.13 21.56 -13.68
C THR A 75 15.51 21.83 -13.10
N LYS A 76 15.69 21.52 -11.82
CA LYS A 76 17.02 21.57 -11.19
C LYS A 76 17.93 20.50 -11.80
N PRO A 77 19.25 20.76 -11.90
CA PRO A 77 20.22 19.77 -12.36
C PRO A 77 20.11 18.48 -11.56
N VAL A 78 20.33 17.33 -12.19
CA VAL A 78 20.21 15.99 -11.57
C VAL A 78 21.00 15.90 -10.25
N LYS A 79 22.17 16.54 -10.17
CA LYS A 79 23.00 16.56 -8.95
C LYS A 79 22.30 17.28 -7.78
N GLU A 80 21.60 18.36 -8.05
CA GLU A 80 20.82 19.09 -7.03
C GLU A 80 19.59 18.29 -6.61
N GLN A 81 18.92 17.62 -7.56
CA GLN A 81 17.78 16.73 -7.24
C GLN A 81 18.23 15.57 -6.33
N LEU A 82 19.38 14.95 -6.62
CA LEU A 82 19.93 13.90 -5.74
C LEU A 82 20.29 14.44 -4.35
N GLY A 83 20.83 15.65 -4.28
CA GLY A 83 21.11 16.33 -3.00
C GLY A 83 19.85 16.55 -2.18
N GLN A 84 18.78 17.01 -2.83
CA GLN A 84 17.46 17.21 -2.18
C GLN A 84 16.86 15.89 -1.69
N ILE A 85 16.93 14.82 -2.50
CA ILE A 85 16.47 13.49 -2.06
C ILE A 85 17.18 13.07 -0.78
N VAL A 86 18.51 13.20 -0.73
CA VAL A 86 19.30 12.86 0.47
C VAL A 86 18.95 13.74 1.66
N GLU A 87 18.67 15.02 1.44
CA GLU A 87 18.28 15.95 2.50
C GLU A 87 16.90 15.60 3.06
N VAL A 88 15.90 15.37 2.20
CA VAL A 88 14.56 14.90 2.59
C VAL A 88 14.67 13.58 3.35
N MET A 89 15.51 12.65 2.86
CA MET A 89 15.75 11.38 3.55
C MET A 89 16.29 11.58 4.96
N LYS A 90 17.28 12.45 5.14
CA LYS A 90 17.87 12.74 6.46
C LYS A 90 16.86 13.40 7.41
N ARG A 91 16.06 14.35 6.89
CA ARG A 91 15.05 15.05 7.66
C ARG A 91 13.93 14.14 8.16
N HIS A 92 13.53 13.17 7.34
CA HIS A 92 12.42 12.26 7.62
C HIS A 92 12.85 10.81 7.85
N MET A 93 14.06 10.59 8.39
CA MET A 93 14.63 9.23 8.58
C MET A 93 13.70 8.27 9.32
N ILE A 94 12.84 8.77 10.21
CA ILE A 94 11.91 7.94 10.98
C ILE A 94 10.84 7.28 10.11
N LEU A 95 10.49 7.86 8.95
CA LEU A 95 9.45 7.36 8.06
C LEU A 95 9.99 6.32 7.06
N PHE A 96 11.28 6.38 6.73
CA PHE A 96 11.89 5.55 5.67
C PHE A 96 11.78 4.05 5.90
N PRO A 97 12.05 3.50 7.10
CA PRO A 97 11.89 2.07 7.34
C PRO A 97 10.46 1.60 7.02
N GLY A 98 9.45 2.37 7.44
CA GLY A 98 8.06 2.07 7.15
C GLY A 98 7.74 2.10 5.67
N ILE A 99 8.16 3.14 4.96
CA ILE A 99 7.88 3.31 3.54
C ILE A 99 8.53 2.20 2.70
N LEU A 100 9.83 1.96 2.91
CA LEU A 100 10.62 0.99 2.17
C LEU A 100 10.17 -0.45 2.45
N LEU A 101 10.11 -0.81 3.73
CA LEU A 101 9.91 -2.20 4.14
C LEU A 101 8.46 -2.65 3.96
N GLN A 102 7.45 -1.76 4.11
CA GLN A 102 6.07 -2.10 3.73
C GLN A 102 5.97 -2.44 2.25
N GLY A 103 6.53 -1.58 1.39
CA GLY A 103 6.56 -1.80 -0.05
C GLY A 103 7.24 -3.11 -0.41
N ALA A 104 8.41 -3.37 0.14
CA ALA A 104 9.18 -4.59 -0.11
C ALA A 104 8.45 -5.85 0.39
N SER A 105 7.89 -5.83 1.60
CA SER A 105 7.23 -7.01 2.20
C SER A 105 5.97 -7.42 1.47
N ILE A 106 5.12 -6.45 1.08
CA ILE A 106 3.89 -6.74 0.33
C ILE A 106 4.25 -7.25 -1.06
N SER A 107 5.16 -6.57 -1.76
CA SER A 107 5.53 -6.92 -3.12
C SER A 107 6.30 -8.25 -3.22
N ALA A 108 7.03 -8.65 -2.18
CA ALA A 108 7.68 -9.96 -2.12
C ALA A 108 6.68 -11.12 -2.20
N LEU A 109 5.47 -10.94 -1.67
CA LEU A 109 4.42 -11.95 -1.67
C LEU A 109 3.68 -12.04 -3.01
N LEU A 110 3.55 -10.94 -3.75
CA LEU A 110 2.72 -10.87 -4.96
C LEU A 110 3.01 -11.98 -5.99
N PRO A 111 4.28 -12.25 -6.40
CA PRO A 111 4.57 -13.32 -7.35
C PRO A 111 4.46 -14.72 -6.74
N ILE A 112 4.56 -14.82 -5.41
CA ILE A 112 4.52 -16.11 -4.69
C ILE A 112 3.08 -16.56 -4.44
N LEU A 113 2.16 -15.63 -4.15
CA LEU A 113 0.79 -15.90 -3.77
C LEU A 113 0.03 -16.86 -4.72
N PRO A 114 0.03 -16.68 -6.07
CA PRO A 114 -0.70 -17.58 -6.96
C PRO A 114 -0.14 -19.01 -6.93
N THR A 115 1.19 -19.13 -6.90
CA THR A 115 1.88 -20.43 -6.86
C THR A 115 1.68 -21.11 -5.51
N TYR A 116 1.74 -20.37 -4.43
CA TYR A 116 1.47 -20.86 -3.08
C TYR A 116 0.03 -21.37 -2.96
N ALA A 117 -0.95 -20.57 -3.38
CA ALA A 117 -2.36 -20.92 -3.34
C ALA A 117 -2.65 -22.22 -4.10
N THR A 118 -2.11 -22.37 -5.31
CA THR A 118 -2.38 -23.55 -6.16
C THR A 118 -1.56 -24.78 -5.80
N LYS A 119 -0.28 -24.61 -5.44
CA LYS A 119 0.62 -25.76 -5.21
C LYS A 119 0.70 -26.21 -3.75
N VAL A 120 0.54 -25.28 -2.79
CA VAL A 120 0.67 -25.59 -1.36
C VAL A 120 -0.69 -25.74 -0.71
N VAL A 121 -1.58 -24.77 -0.91
CA VAL A 121 -2.94 -24.83 -0.35
C VAL A 121 -3.85 -25.75 -1.17
N GLY A 122 -3.54 -25.95 -2.46
CA GLY A 122 -4.30 -26.84 -3.34
C GLY A 122 -5.61 -26.25 -3.87
N VAL A 123 -5.76 -24.91 -3.84
CA VAL A 123 -6.96 -24.22 -4.31
C VAL A 123 -6.93 -24.02 -5.83
N THR A 124 -8.10 -23.97 -6.43
CA THR A 124 -8.26 -23.65 -7.85
C THR A 124 -7.98 -22.17 -8.11
N THR A 125 -7.70 -21.81 -9.36
CA THR A 125 -7.53 -20.41 -9.77
C THR A 125 -8.77 -19.57 -9.45
N ILE A 126 -9.99 -20.14 -9.53
CA ILE A 126 -11.23 -19.45 -9.22
C ILE A 126 -11.32 -19.14 -7.73
N GLU A 127 -11.00 -20.09 -6.88
CA GLU A 127 -11.01 -19.92 -5.42
C GLU A 127 -9.95 -18.91 -4.96
N TYR A 128 -8.75 -18.94 -5.55
CA TYR A 128 -7.73 -17.90 -5.33
C TYR A 128 -8.22 -16.52 -5.78
N THR A 129 -8.86 -16.47 -6.94
CA THR A 129 -9.50 -15.27 -7.48
C THR A 129 -10.55 -14.70 -6.52
N ALA A 130 -11.40 -15.58 -5.96
CA ALA A 130 -12.39 -15.18 -4.96
C ALA A 130 -11.72 -14.63 -3.69
N ALA A 131 -10.62 -15.20 -3.21
CA ALA A 131 -9.86 -14.69 -2.07
C ALA A 131 -9.38 -13.24 -2.29
N ILE A 132 -8.81 -12.95 -3.46
CA ILE A 132 -8.38 -11.59 -3.83
C ILE A 132 -9.58 -10.63 -3.90
N ALA A 133 -10.69 -11.07 -4.48
CA ALA A 133 -11.90 -10.25 -4.57
C ALA A 133 -12.49 -9.95 -3.17
N ILE A 134 -12.55 -10.95 -2.29
CA ILE A 134 -13.01 -10.79 -0.90
C ILE A 134 -12.12 -9.81 -0.15
N GLY A 135 -10.80 -9.95 -0.24
CA GLY A 135 -9.84 -9.00 0.35
C GLY A 135 -10.00 -7.59 -0.20
N GLY A 136 -10.17 -7.46 -1.52
CA GLY A 136 -10.41 -6.17 -2.18
C GLY A 136 -11.71 -5.50 -1.72
N ILE A 137 -12.80 -6.26 -1.59
CA ILE A 137 -14.08 -5.75 -1.06
C ILE A 137 -13.92 -5.31 0.39
N GLY A 138 -13.26 -6.10 1.25
CA GLY A 138 -12.95 -5.73 2.62
C GLY A 138 -12.15 -4.42 2.71
N CYS A 139 -11.13 -4.28 1.86
CA CYS A 139 -10.33 -3.07 1.75
C CYS A 139 -11.18 -1.86 1.32
N ALA A 140 -12.04 -2.02 0.31
CA ALA A 140 -12.95 -0.97 -0.15
C ALA A 140 -13.91 -0.50 0.94
N ILE A 141 -14.53 -1.43 1.65
CA ILE A 141 -15.43 -1.13 2.78
C ILE A 141 -14.67 -0.34 3.85
N SER A 142 -13.48 -0.80 4.22
CA SER A 142 -12.65 -0.14 5.23
C SER A 142 -12.24 1.27 4.80
N MET A 143 -11.82 1.46 3.56
CA MET A 143 -11.45 2.78 3.02
C MET A 143 -12.61 3.77 3.04
N LEU A 144 -13.83 3.32 2.73
CA LEU A 144 -15.00 4.20 2.67
C LEU A 144 -15.56 4.55 4.04
N PHE A 145 -15.56 3.61 4.98
CA PHE A 145 -16.25 3.76 6.26
C PHE A 145 -15.31 3.97 7.44
N LEU A 146 -14.22 3.22 7.53
CA LEU A 146 -13.33 3.25 8.69
C LEU A 146 -12.27 4.36 8.59
N SER A 147 -11.85 4.78 7.39
CA SER A 147 -10.88 5.87 7.22
C SER A 147 -11.36 7.19 7.85
N LYS A 148 -12.67 7.44 7.86
CA LYS A 148 -13.28 8.60 8.52
C LYS A 148 -13.07 8.64 10.04
N MET A 149 -12.80 7.48 10.65
CA MET A 149 -12.51 7.41 12.08
C MET A 149 -11.15 8.02 12.43
N ILE A 150 -10.20 8.04 11.47
CA ILE A 150 -8.88 8.63 11.64
C ILE A 150 -9.00 10.14 11.82
N ASP A 151 -9.84 10.80 11.01
CA ASP A 151 -10.06 12.25 11.06
C ASP A 151 -10.79 12.70 12.32
N LYS A 152 -11.69 11.85 12.83
CA LYS A 152 -12.54 12.18 14.00
C LYS A 152 -11.83 11.97 15.34
N ASN A 153 -10.73 11.23 15.36
CA ASN A 153 -10.08 10.80 16.59
C ASN A 153 -8.72 11.48 16.76
N SER A 154 -8.18 11.39 17.97
CA SER A 154 -6.89 11.97 18.31
C SER A 154 -5.72 11.31 17.57
N THR A 155 -4.59 12.02 17.48
CA THR A 155 -3.31 11.48 16.99
C THR A 155 -2.93 10.16 17.68
N GLY A 156 -3.32 10.01 18.96
CA GLY A 156 -3.11 8.77 19.70
C GLY A 156 -3.89 7.58 19.16
N PHE A 157 -5.09 7.81 18.60
CA PHE A 157 -5.87 6.75 17.92
C PHE A 157 -5.18 6.34 16.62
N MET A 158 -4.72 7.28 15.80
CA MET A 158 -3.97 7.00 14.58
C MET A 158 -2.72 6.15 14.86
N TYR A 159 -1.93 6.49 15.88
CA TYR A 159 -0.78 5.69 16.30
C TYR A 159 -1.18 4.26 16.70
N THR A 160 -2.31 4.12 17.40
CA THR A 160 -2.84 2.80 17.78
C THR A 160 -3.24 2.00 16.54
N VAL A 161 -3.93 2.61 15.57
CA VAL A 161 -4.31 1.95 14.31
C VAL A 161 -3.09 1.46 13.55
N ILE A 162 -2.03 2.27 13.45
CA ILE A 162 -0.80 1.87 12.74
C ILE A 162 -0.11 0.71 13.47
N PHE A 163 0.05 0.81 14.79
CA PHE A 163 0.71 -0.23 15.59
C PHE A 163 -0.06 -1.56 15.53
N VAL A 164 -1.36 -1.52 15.81
CA VAL A 164 -2.23 -2.70 15.77
C VAL A 164 -2.31 -3.26 14.35
N GLY A 165 -2.37 -2.38 13.34
CA GLY A 165 -2.36 -2.77 11.93
C GLY A 165 -1.13 -3.60 11.58
N PHE A 166 0.08 -3.17 11.96
CA PHE A 166 1.29 -3.93 11.69
C PHE A 166 1.33 -5.27 12.44
N ILE A 167 0.86 -5.33 13.69
CA ILE A 167 0.73 -6.59 14.45
C ILE A 167 -0.24 -7.54 13.73
N LEU A 168 -1.42 -7.07 13.33
CA LEU A 168 -2.40 -7.90 12.66
C LEU A 168 -1.92 -8.36 11.28
N PHE A 169 -1.21 -7.51 10.52
CA PHE A 169 -0.56 -7.93 9.29
C PHE A 169 0.45 -9.05 9.54
N THR A 170 1.29 -8.92 10.57
CA THR A 170 2.20 -10.01 10.98
C THR A 170 1.47 -11.30 11.21
N LEU A 171 0.40 -11.27 12.03
CA LEU A 171 -0.37 -12.46 12.40
C LEU A 171 -1.08 -13.08 11.19
N PHE A 172 -1.69 -12.27 10.33
CA PHE A 172 -2.43 -12.77 9.17
C PHE A 172 -1.49 -13.31 8.08
N ILE A 173 -0.37 -12.64 7.80
CA ILE A 173 0.61 -13.14 6.83
C ILE A 173 1.24 -14.44 7.34
N PHE A 174 1.63 -14.49 8.61
CA PHE A 174 2.13 -15.72 9.23
C PHE A 174 1.05 -16.81 9.22
N GLY A 175 -0.18 -16.48 9.60
CA GLY A 175 -1.31 -17.40 9.60
C GLY A 175 -1.59 -17.99 8.23
N LEU A 176 -1.54 -17.18 7.15
CA LEU A 176 -1.71 -17.69 5.78
C LEU A 176 -0.72 -18.78 5.41
N SER A 177 0.51 -18.74 5.95
CA SER A 177 1.53 -19.78 5.68
C SER A 177 1.20 -21.14 6.32
N LEU A 178 0.26 -21.20 7.25
CA LEU A 178 -0.13 -22.40 8.00
C LEU A 178 -1.49 -22.97 7.56
N VAL A 179 -2.24 -22.22 6.73
CA VAL A 179 -3.61 -22.57 6.37
C VAL A 179 -3.65 -23.46 5.13
N ASN A 180 -4.40 -24.56 5.23
CA ASN A 180 -4.69 -25.48 4.13
C ASN A 180 -6.20 -25.57 3.81
N ASN A 181 -7.02 -24.69 4.39
CA ASN A 181 -8.47 -24.67 4.20
C ASN A 181 -8.89 -23.39 3.49
N ILE A 182 -9.60 -23.52 2.37
CA ILE A 182 -10.01 -22.39 1.53
C ILE A 182 -10.93 -21.40 2.25
N ILE A 183 -11.82 -21.88 3.11
CA ILE A 183 -12.74 -21.00 3.86
C ILE A 183 -11.94 -20.11 4.80
N VAL A 184 -10.93 -20.67 5.46
CA VAL A 184 -10.03 -19.90 6.34
C VAL A 184 -9.21 -18.90 5.54
N VAL A 185 -8.74 -19.27 4.33
CA VAL A 185 -8.05 -18.33 3.42
C VAL A 185 -8.96 -17.14 3.08
N TRP A 186 -10.22 -17.37 2.76
CA TRP A 186 -11.19 -16.30 2.46
C TRP A 186 -11.45 -15.39 3.66
N ILE A 187 -11.60 -15.98 4.85
CA ILE A 187 -11.77 -15.21 6.09
C ILE A 187 -10.53 -14.33 6.35
N VAL A 188 -9.34 -14.91 6.27
CA VAL A 188 -8.07 -14.18 6.47
C VAL A 188 -7.90 -13.11 5.40
N ALA A 189 -8.22 -13.39 4.14
CA ALA A 189 -8.17 -12.39 3.06
C ALA A 189 -9.11 -11.20 3.34
N ALA A 190 -10.34 -11.45 3.83
CA ALA A 190 -11.26 -10.38 4.23
C ALA A 190 -10.65 -9.50 5.34
N PHE A 191 -10.07 -10.11 6.37
CA PHE A 191 -9.44 -9.37 7.47
C PHE A 191 -8.19 -8.60 7.03
N ILE A 192 -7.34 -9.17 6.18
CA ILE A 192 -6.19 -8.46 5.58
C ILE A 192 -6.70 -7.24 4.81
N GLY A 193 -7.75 -7.41 4.00
CA GLY A 193 -8.35 -6.31 3.26
C GLY A 193 -8.87 -5.20 4.16
N LEU A 194 -9.68 -5.54 5.17
CA LEU A 194 -10.20 -4.58 6.16
C LEU A 194 -9.06 -3.82 6.85
N MET A 195 -8.02 -4.52 7.28
CA MET A 195 -6.87 -3.90 7.96
C MET A 195 -6.06 -3.01 7.02
N TYR A 196 -5.83 -3.44 5.79
CA TYR A 196 -5.12 -2.62 4.81
C TYR A 196 -5.89 -1.33 4.47
N GLY A 197 -7.21 -1.44 4.35
CA GLY A 197 -8.07 -0.30 4.02
C GLY A 197 -8.12 0.80 5.09
N ILE A 198 -7.84 0.51 6.36
CA ILE A 198 -7.69 1.53 7.40
C ILE A 198 -6.23 1.90 7.66
N LEU A 199 -5.31 0.94 7.57
CA LEU A 199 -3.89 1.15 7.81
C LEU A 199 -3.28 2.11 6.79
N LEU A 200 -3.61 1.96 5.51
CA LEU A 200 -3.03 2.77 4.44
C LEU A 200 -3.38 4.26 4.58
N PRO A 201 -4.64 4.69 4.77
CA PRO A 201 -4.94 6.09 5.06
C PRO A 201 -4.33 6.58 6.37
N ALA A 202 -4.32 5.76 7.44
CA ALA A 202 -3.69 6.13 8.70
C ALA A 202 -2.19 6.39 8.55
N TRP A 203 -1.50 5.51 7.83
CA TRP A 203 -0.08 5.64 7.54
C TRP A 203 0.22 6.91 6.73
N ASN A 204 -0.57 7.19 5.68
CA ASN A 204 -0.38 8.41 4.88
C ASN A 204 -0.69 9.68 5.67
N THR A 205 -1.70 9.68 6.53
CA THR A 205 -1.99 10.80 7.43
C THR A 205 -0.85 11.02 8.42
N PHE A 206 -0.28 9.94 8.96
CA PHE A 206 0.91 10.00 9.81
C PHE A 206 2.12 10.61 9.09
N MET A 207 2.38 10.17 7.86
CA MET A 207 3.46 10.75 7.04
C MET A 207 3.22 12.23 6.76
N ALA A 208 2.01 12.59 6.34
CA ALA A 208 1.63 13.97 6.05
C ALA A 208 1.82 14.91 7.26
N GLY A 209 1.56 14.42 8.47
CA GLY A 209 1.78 15.17 9.71
C GLY A 209 3.25 15.45 10.06
N HIS A 210 4.20 14.81 9.36
CA HIS A 210 5.63 15.03 9.54
C HIS A 210 6.26 15.89 8.43
N ILE A 211 5.46 16.36 7.49
CA ILE A 211 5.93 17.14 6.34
C ILE A 211 5.41 18.58 6.49
N ASP A 212 6.29 19.55 6.29
CA ASP A 212 5.87 20.94 6.21
C ASP A 212 4.90 21.15 5.03
N PRO A 213 3.79 21.88 5.20
CA PRO A 213 2.84 22.16 4.13
C PRO A 213 3.46 22.75 2.86
N SER A 214 4.53 23.53 3.00
CA SER A 214 5.25 24.16 1.89
C SER A 214 6.13 23.19 1.09
N GLU A 215 6.52 22.03 1.68
CA GLU A 215 7.44 21.05 1.08
C GLU A 215 6.72 19.75 0.70
N GLN A 216 5.39 19.69 0.79
CA GLN A 216 4.63 18.43 0.62
C GLN A 216 4.84 17.79 -0.74
N GLU A 217 4.80 18.55 -1.82
CA GLU A 217 4.90 17.98 -3.19
C GLU A 217 6.25 17.29 -3.41
N GLU A 218 7.34 17.93 -3.02
CA GLU A 218 8.70 17.40 -3.18
C GLU A 218 8.91 16.18 -2.29
N THR A 219 8.53 16.28 -1.02
CA THR A 219 8.72 15.20 -0.04
C THR A 219 7.91 13.95 -0.39
N TRP A 220 6.66 14.12 -0.86
CA TRP A 220 5.85 13.00 -1.34
C TRP A 220 6.46 12.34 -2.59
N GLY A 221 7.07 13.12 -3.48
CA GLY A 221 7.81 12.59 -4.62
C GLY A 221 8.94 11.65 -4.18
N VAL A 222 9.71 12.05 -3.16
CA VAL A 222 10.76 11.22 -2.58
C VAL A 222 10.19 9.97 -1.90
N PHE A 223 9.13 10.10 -1.11
CA PHE A 223 8.50 8.96 -0.42
C PHE A 223 7.96 7.93 -1.42
N ASN A 224 7.29 8.36 -2.48
CA ASN A 224 6.81 7.48 -3.53
C ASN A 224 7.96 6.77 -4.27
N SER A 225 9.08 7.45 -4.48
CA SER A 225 10.28 6.86 -5.10
C SER A 225 10.87 5.77 -4.22
N VAL A 226 10.96 5.99 -2.90
CA VAL A 226 11.46 5.00 -1.94
C VAL A 226 10.50 3.81 -1.82
N GLN A 227 9.19 4.05 -1.78
CA GLN A 227 8.19 2.99 -1.78
C GLN A 227 8.26 2.18 -3.08
N GLY A 228 8.38 2.86 -4.23
CA GLY A 228 8.56 2.22 -5.53
C GLY A 228 9.82 1.36 -5.58
N PHE A 229 10.94 1.84 -5.02
CA PHE A 229 12.17 1.06 -4.89
C PHE A 229 11.96 -0.18 -4.02
N GLY A 230 11.30 -0.04 -2.86
CA GLY A 230 10.91 -1.19 -2.02
C GLY A 230 10.07 -2.20 -2.80
N SER A 231 9.08 -1.72 -3.54
CA SER A 231 8.20 -2.56 -4.35
C SER A 231 8.91 -3.24 -5.53
N MET A 232 9.98 -2.66 -6.04
CA MET A 232 10.82 -3.24 -7.09
C MET A 232 11.72 -4.36 -6.57
N ILE A 233 12.34 -4.16 -5.40
CA ILE A 233 13.24 -5.15 -4.81
C ILE A 233 12.49 -6.29 -4.12
N GLY A 234 11.27 -6.06 -3.66
CA GLY A 234 10.45 -7.06 -2.96
C GLY A 234 10.31 -8.38 -3.71
N PRO A 235 9.85 -8.40 -4.98
CA PRO A 235 9.72 -9.62 -5.77
C PRO A 235 11.03 -10.38 -5.95
N LEU A 236 12.16 -9.68 -6.09
CA LEU A 236 13.48 -10.28 -6.20
C LEU A 236 13.82 -11.03 -4.91
N PHE A 237 13.69 -10.38 -3.76
CA PHE A 237 13.95 -11.02 -2.46
C PHE A 237 12.96 -12.15 -2.17
N GLY A 238 11.67 -11.95 -2.47
CA GLY A 238 10.65 -13.00 -2.30
C GLY A 238 10.96 -14.25 -3.12
N GLY A 239 11.33 -14.08 -4.39
CA GLY A 239 11.74 -15.19 -5.27
C GLY A 239 13.01 -15.87 -4.81
N LEU A 240 14.04 -15.11 -4.42
CA LEU A 240 15.29 -15.66 -3.88
C LEU A 240 15.05 -16.47 -2.59
N ILE A 241 14.28 -15.92 -1.65
CA ILE A 241 13.95 -16.63 -0.40
C ILE A 241 13.24 -17.95 -0.71
N ALA A 242 12.23 -17.93 -1.58
CA ALA A 242 11.50 -19.13 -1.96
C ALA A 242 12.39 -20.17 -2.62
N GLN A 243 13.35 -19.75 -3.45
CA GLN A 243 14.28 -20.63 -4.15
C GLN A 243 15.35 -21.23 -3.22
N PHE A 244 16.03 -20.39 -2.45
CA PHE A 244 17.14 -20.85 -1.61
C PHE A 244 16.70 -21.67 -0.39
N SER A 245 15.49 -21.42 0.10
CA SER A 245 14.95 -22.12 1.27
C SER A 245 14.13 -23.37 0.94
N ASN A 246 14.01 -23.71 -0.35
CA ASN A 246 13.18 -24.82 -0.86
C ASN A 246 11.72 -24.78 -0.36
N GLY A 247 11.18 -23.60 -0.06
CA GLY A 247 9.83 -23.47 0.45
C GLY A 247 9.20 -22.09 0.23
N LEU A 248 8.03 -22.07 -0.41
CA LEU A 248 7.26 -20.86 -0.65
C LEU A 248 6.82 -20.18 0.67
N ASN A 249 6.61 -20.97 1.74
CA ASN A 249 6.22 -20.50 3.07
C ASN A 249 7.24 -19.54 3.67
N ASN A 250 8.52 -19.70 3.36
CA ASN A 250 9.58 -18.86 3.96
C ASN A 250 9.48 -17.40 3.55
N THR A 251 8.93 -17.10 2.37
CA THR A 251 8.64 -15.71 1.96
C THR A 251 7.58 -15.07 2.88
N PHE A 252 6.56 -15.84 3.29
CA PHE A 252 5.56 -15.37 4.25
C PHE A 252 6.18 -15.11 5.62
N TYR A 253 7.06 -16.00 6.11
CA TYR A 253 7.74 -15.82 7.39
C TYR A 253 8.62 -14.57 7.42
N VAL A 254 9.38 -14.33 6.34
CA VAL A 254 10.22 -13.13 6.24
C VAL A 254 9.36 -11.87 6.14
N SER A 255 8.30 -11.88 5.34
CA SER A 255 7.37 -10.74 5.25
C SER A 255 6.68 -10.46 6.58
N ALA A 256 6.23 -11.49 7.30
CA ALA A 256 5.65 -11.35 8.63
C ALA A 256 6.68 -10.79 9.65
N LEU A 257 7.93 -11.27 9.60
CA LEU A 257 9.01 -10.76 10.45
C LEU A 257 9.26 -9.26 10.19
N ILE A 258 9.26 -8.82 8.94
CA ILE A 258 9.45 -7.41 8.61
C ILE A 258 8.30 -6.56 9.20
N PHE A 259 7.04 -7.00 9.07
CA PHE A 259 5.91 -6.29 9.70
C PHE A 259 6.00 -6.28 11.23
N LEU A 260 6.49 -7.36 11.86
CA LEU A 260 6.74 -7.40 13.29
C LEU A 260 7.81 -6.38 13.70
N LEU A 261 8.91 -6.30 12.97
CA LEU A 261 9.96 -5.32 13.23
C LEU A 261 9.44 -3.88 13.06
N LEU A 262 8.60 -3.63 12.06
CA LEU A 262 7.93 -2.33 11.89
C LEU A 262 6.99 -2.03 13.07
N ALA A 263 6.22 -3.00 13.54
CA ALA A 263 5.36 -2.84 14.71
C ALA A 263 6.16 -2.46 15.95
N ILE A 264 7.27 -3.16 16.22
CA ILE A 264 8.17 -2.87 17.36
C ILE A 264 8.77 -1.47 17.21
N PHE A 265 9.32 -1.14 16.05
CA PHE A 265 9.96 0.13 15.79
C PHE A 265 9.00 1.31 15.99
N TYR A 266 7.84 1.27 15.35
CA TYR A 266 6.85 2.34 15.49
C TYR A 266 6.13 2.32 16.83
N GLY A 267 5.97 1.15 17.47
CA GLY A 267 5.46 1.06 18.83
C GLY A 267 6.33 1.81 19.82
N ILE A 268 7.66 1.63 19.76
CA ILE A 268 8.62 2.35 20.58
C ILE A 268 8.57 3.86 20.29
N TYR A 269 8.54 4.22 19.00
CA TYR A 269 8.44 5.63 18.58
C TYR A 269 7.18 6.30 19.12
N PHE A 270 6.01 5.68 18.98
CA PHE A 270 4.74 6.24 19.46
C PHE A 270 4.66 6.39 20.96
N ILE A 271 5.24 5.45 21.71
CA ILE A 271 5.33 5.56 23.19
C ILE A 271 6.18 6.78 23.59
N LYS A 272 7.31 6.98 22.93
CA LYS A 272 8.19 8.14 23.19
C LYS A 272 7.49 9.47 22.81
N SER A 273 6.84 9.53 21.66
CA SER A 273 6.14 10.71 21.18
C SER A 273 4.98 11.12 22.11
N ARG A 274 4.20 10.16 22.61
CA ARG A 274 3.11 10.42 23.58
C ARG A 274 3.63 10.97 24.92
N LYS A 275 4.81 10.55 25.37
CA LYS A 275 5.41 11.08 26.60
C LYS A 275 5.79 12.55 26.44
N HIS A 276 6.36 12.95 25.30
CA HIS A 276 6.72 14.35 25.07
C HIS A 276 5.50 15.28 25.00
N GLN A 277 4.39 14.84 24.39
CA GLN A 277 3.15 15.63 24.34
C GLN A 277 2.46 15.80 25.71
N LYS A 278 2.78 15.01 26.71
CA LYS A 278 2.18 15.07 28.06
C LYS A 278 2.93 16.01 29.00
N TYR A 279 4.14 16.43 28.63
CA TYR A 279 5.02 17.29 29.42
C TYR A 279 5.31 18.66 28.77
N SER A 280 4.79 18.93 27.57
CA SER A 280 4.71 20.23 26.91
C SER A 280 3.32 20.84 27.09
#